data_7c245f1ddfb605b947dca9efb23fa694
#
_entry.id   7c245f1ddfb605b947dca9efb23fa694
#
_cell.length_a   1.000
_cell.length_b   1.000
_cell.length_c   1.000
_cell.angle_alpha   90.00
_cell.angle_beta   90.00
_cell.angle_gamma   90.00
#
_symmetry.space_group_name_H-M   'P 1'
#
loop_
_entity.id
_entity.type
_entity.pdbx_description
1 polymer ?
#
loop_
_entity_poly.entity_id
_entity_poly.type
_entity_poly.pdbx_seq_one_letter_code
_entity_poly.pdbx_strand_id
1 'polypeptide(L)'
;MTPLVSVCVTTYNHEPYLAKALEAILAQRCDFGVEIVLGEDCSSDNTLAICRNYAEKYPEQITLITSTENVGWRENYRRCVEAAGGRYIAFCDGDDYWCDENRLAEQVALMEQNPAVGLCYTLAERRDTDGNIVGYFPKGKGHTSLDAMLHDWCVENCTTLAKRELVLAYYTTEKPENHPDWLTEDLPMWLFVAAHSEVAYIDHSTAVHCVFPDSVSHSTSLAKRLAFCDSSSNIKLWFDEHYNGSKQRRHLLRERMNTALWVYSHIGSVGTFIQRWWEEVKALPSQIFNIKPYGLFAKKIFRKTRIGN
;
A
#
# COMPACT_ATOMS: atom_id res chain seq x y z
N MET A 1 -9.37 16.41 -24.55
CA MET A 1 -9.25 17.35 -23.39
C MET A 1 -8.10 16.87 -22.54
N THR A 2 -7.34 17.79 -21.93
CA THR A 2 -6.33 17.38 -20.95
C THR A 2 -7.06 16.73 -19.77
N PRO A 3 -6.68 15.51 -19.33
CA PRO A 3 -7.34 14.86 -18.21
C PRO A 3 -7.08 15.63 -16.91
N LEU A 4 -8.05 15.65 -16.01
CA LEU A 4 -7.86 16.17 -14.65
C LEU A 4 -7.27 15.09 -13.74
N VAL A 5 -7.71 13.86 -13.92
CA VAL A 5 -7.27 12.69 -13.14
C VAL A 5 -6.67 11.65 -14.08
N SER A 6 -5.49 11.14 -13.71
CA SER A 6 -4.91 9.92 -14.27
C SER A 6 -5.06 8.79 -13.26
N VAL A 7 -5.62 7.66 -13.70
CA VAL A 7 -5.69 6.44 -12.90
C VAL A 7 -4.54 5.54 -13.31
N CYS A 8 -3.55 5.37 -12.44
CA CYS A 8 -2.45 4.44 -12.65
C CYS A 8 -2.90 3.03 -12.23
N VAL A 9 -2.95 2.11 -13.19
CA VAL A 9 -3.28 0.70 -12.98
C VAL A 9 -2.05 -0.12 -13.27
N THR A 10 -1.47 -0.76 -12.24
CA THR A 10 -0.35 -1.68 -12.41
C THR A 10 -0.84 -3.12 -12.39
N THR A 11 -0.30 -3.95 -13.31
CA THR A 11 -0.75 -5.33 -13.43
C THR A 11 0.38 -6.29 -13.80
N TYR A 12 0.37 -7.47 -13.17
CA TYR A 12 1.24 -8.61 -13.47
C TYR A 12 0.57 -9.91 -13.03
N ASN A 13 0.23 -10.77 -14.01
CA ASN A 13 -0.49 -12.04 -13.78
C ASN A 13 -1.84 -11.85 -13.06
N HIS A 14 -2.63 -10.86 -13.50
CA HIS A 14 -3.93 -10.52 -12.94
C HIS A 14 -5.11 -10.88 -13.88
N GLU A 15 -4.93 -11.90 -14.76
CA GLU A 15 -5.96 -12.35 -15.72
C GLU A 15 -7.37 -12.47 -15.12
N PRO A 16 -7.59 -13.05 -13.91
CA PRO A 16 -8.93 -13.21 -13.36
C PRO A 16 -9.57 -11.93 -12.85
N TYR A 17 -8.79 -10.86 -12.64
CA TYR A 17 -9.21 -9.69 -11.86
C TYR A 17 -9.25 -8.40 -12.68
N LEU A 18 -8.31 -8.23 -13.61
CA LEU A 18 -8.04 -6.96 -14.31
C LEU A 18 -9.27 -6.39 -15.02
N ALA A 19 -10.09 -7.21 -15.66
CA ALA A 19 -11.30 -6.74 -16.34
C ALA A 19 -12.25 -6.02 -15.38
N LYS A 20 -12.44 -6.55 -14.18
CA LYS A 20 -13.29 -5.95 -13.14
C LYS A 20 -12.72 -4.61 -12.65
N ALA A 21 -11.40 -4.53 -12.47
CA ALA A 21 -10.73 -3.28 -12.11
C ALA A 21 -10.97 -2.19 -13.16
N LEU A 22 -10.72 -2.50 -14.43
CA LEU A 22 -10.89 -1.55 -15.53
C LEU A 22 -12.35 -1.12 -15.73
N GLU A 23 -13.31 -2.05 -15.65
CA GLU A 23 -14.74 -1.72 -15.75
C GLU A 23 -15.20 -0.80 -14.61
N ALA A 24 -14.73 -1.02 -13.38
CA ALA A 24 -15.06 -0.17 -12.24
C ALA A 24 -14.48 1.25 -12.37
N ILE A 25 -13.29 1.39 -12.97
CA ILE A 25 -12.68 2.69 -13.25
C ILE A 25 -13.43 3.40 -14.39
N LEU A 26 -13.76 2.68 -15.47
CA LEU A 26 -14.51 3.23 -16.59
C LEU A 26 -15.95 3.62 -16.25
N ALA A 27 -16.53 3.05 -15.19
CA ALA A 27 -17.86 3.37 -14.69
C ALA A 27 -17.92 4.66 -13.85
N GLN A 28 -16.78 5.31 -13.58
CA GLN A 28 -16.75 6.53 -12.75
C GLN A 28 -17.54 7.67 -13.39
N ARG A 29 -18.37 8.33 -12.59
CA ARG A 29 -19.22 9.45 -12.99
C ARG A 29 -18.53 10.76 -12.65
N CYS A 30 -17.88 11.36 -13.65
CA CYS A 30 -17.14 12.60 -13.52
C CYS A 30 -17.59 13.60 -14.57
N ASP A 31 -17.57 14.89 -14.24
CA ASP A 31 -17.76 16.01 -15.16
C ASP A 31 -16.45 16.56 -15.72
N PHE A 32 -15.35 15.86 -15.44
CA PHE A 32 -13.97 16.15 -15.89
C PHE A 32 -13.36 14.96 -16.63
N GLY A 33 -12.27 15.22 -17.35
CA GLY A 33 -11.54 14.20 -18.10
C GLY A 33 -10.79 13.24 -17.15
N VAL A 34 -10.94 11.94 -17.40
CA VAL A 34 -10.21 10.86 -16.71
C VAL A 34 -9.50 10.03 -17.76
N GLU A 35 -8.20 9.76 -17.57
CA GLU A 35 -7.43 8.81 -18.33
C GLU A 35 -7.00 7.64 -17.44
N ILE A 36 -6.74 6.49 -18.05
CA ILE A 36 -6.16 5.31 -17.42
C ILE A 36 -4.77 5.11 -18.02
N VAL A 37 -3.76 5.07 -17.16
CA VAL A 37 -2.40 4.66 -17.51
C VAL A 37 -2.22 3.23 -17.01
N LEU A 38 -2.25 2.27 -17.95
CA LEU A 38 -2.24 0.85 -17.67
C LEU A 38 -0.84 0.28 -17.89
N GLY A 39 -0.14 -0.01 -16.79
CA GLY A 39 1.21 -0.58 -16.80
C GLY A 39 1.18 -2.11 -16.68
N GLU A 40 1.48 -2.78 -17.78
CA GLU A 40 1.57 -4.23 -17.84
C GLU A 40 3.04 -4.67 -17.78
N ASP A 41 3.37 -5.57 -16.84
CA ASP A 41 4.76 -5.90 -16.50
C ASP A 41 5.20 -7.28 -17.00
N CYS A 42 4.97 -7.54 -18.29
CA CYS A 42 5.37 -8.78 -18.98
C CYS A 42 4.76 -10.03 -18.32
N SER A 43 3.44 -10.07 -18.18
CA SER A 43 2.70 -11.21 -17.62
C SER A 43 2.85 -12.47 -18.43
N SER A 44 2.82 -13.61 -17.75
CA SER A 44 2.90 -14.95 -18.34
C SER A 44 1.53 -15.58 -18.63
N ASP A 45 0.44 -14.95 -18.12
CA ASP A 45 -0.96 -15.35 -18.37
C ASP A 45 -1.62 -14.46 -19.44
N ASN A 46 -2.95 -14.45 -19.55
CA ASN A 46 -3.65 -13.64 -20.53
C ASN A 46 -3.81 -12.14 -20.15
N THR A 47 -3.17 -11.66 -19.08
CA THR A 47 -3.26 -10.26 -18.64
C THR A 47 -2.95 -9.27 -19.76
N LEU A 48 -1.85 -9.49 -20.51
CA LEU A 48 -1.49 -8.62 -21.64
C LEU A 48 -2.56 -8.58 -22.75
N ALA A 49 -3.20 -9.71 -23.02
CA ALA A 49 -4.27 -9.77 -24.03
C ALA A 49 -5.49 -8.97 -23.58
N ILE A 50 -5.84 -9.00 -22.29
CA ILE A 50 -6.89 -8.17 -21.70
C ILE A 50 -6.52 -6.70 -21.81
N CYS A 51 -5.30 -6.30 -21.44
CA CYS A 51 -4.82 -4.93 -21.54
C CYS A 51 -4.97 -4.37 -22.97
N ARG A 52 -4.53 -5.14 -23.98
CA ARG A 52 -4.63 -4.74 -25.39
C ARG A 52 -6.08 -4.56 -25.83
N ASN A 53 -6.96 -5.49 -25.46
CA ASN A 53 -8.38 -5.42 -25.81
C ASN A 53 -9.04 -4.14 -25.24
N TYR A 54 -8.75 -3.79 -23.97
CA TYR A 54 -9.28 -2.57 -23.38
C TYR A 54 -8.67 -1.31 -23.99
N ALA A 55 -7.37 -1.28 -24.26
CA ALA A 55 -6.72 -0.15 -24.93
C ALA A 55 -7.24 0.07 -26.36
N GLU A 56 -7.50 -0.99 -27.12
CA GLU A 56 -8.13 -0.94 -28.45
C GLU A 56 -9.58 -0.47 -28.39
N LYS A 57 -10.33 -0.87 -27.37
CA LYS A 57 -11.74 -0.49 -27.19
C LYS A 57 -11.89 0.95 -26.70
N TYR A 58 -10.95 1.47 -25.93
CA TYR A 58 -10.99 2.82 -25.33
C TYR A 58 -9.70 3.63 -25.61
N PRO A 59 -9.33 3.84 -26.90
CA PRO A 59 -8.03 4.43 -27.26
C PRO A 59 -7.85 5.88 -26.81
N GLU A 60 -8.97 6.61 -26.59
CA GLU A 60 -8.92 8.01 -26.10
C GLU A 60 -8.78 8.10 -24.57
N GLN A 61 -8.96 6.98 -23.84
CA GLN A 61 -8.97 6.96 -22.38
C GLN A 61 -7.88 6.10 -21.78
N ILE A 62 -7.40 5.07 -22.49
CA ILE A 62 -6.42 4.11 -21.97
C ILE A 62 -5.11 4.21 -22.72
N THR A 63 -4.06 4.57 -22.00
CA THR A 63 -2.67 4.47 -22.46
C THR A 63 -2.05 3.20 -21.89
N LEU A 64 -1.73 2.24 -22.76
CA LEU A 64 -1.09 0.97 -22.38
C LEU A 64 0.42 1.10 -22.42
N ILE A 65 1.09 0.80 -21.32
CA ILE A 65 2.55 0.70 -21.18
C ILE A 65 2.91 -0.76 -20.96
N THR A 66 3.76 -1.32 -21.83
CA THR A 66 4.23 -2.70 -21.73
C THR A 66 5.74 -2.76 -21.74
N SER A 67 6.31 -3.91 -21.39
CA SER A 67 7.73 -4.20 -21.51
C SER A 67 7.95 -5.59 -22.10
N THR A 68 9.16 -5.84 -22.62
CA THR A 68 9.57 -7.16 -23.15
C THR A 68 10.08 -8.09 -22.05
N GLU A 69 10.27 -7.58 -20.84
CA GLU A 69 10.71 -8.30 -19.66
C GLU A 69 9.99 -7.75 -18.43
N ASN A 70 9.90 -8.54 -17.37
CA ASN A 70 9.37 -8.07 -16.07
C ASN A 70 10.37 -7.11 -15.45
N VAL A 71 9.97 -5.83 -15.33
CA VAL A 71 10.81 -4.76 -14.77
C VAL A 71 10.61 -4.61 -13.26
N GLY A 72 9.63 -5.30 -12.71
CA GLY A 72 9.26 -5.26 -11.30
C GLY A 72 8.27 -4.15 -10.94
N TRP A 73 7.54 -4.37 -9.87
CA TRP A 73 6.44 -3.51 -9.42
C TRP A 73 6.85 -2.03 -9.28
N ARG A 74 8.02 -1.73 -8.72
CA ARG A 74 8.51 -0.36 -8.52
C ARG A 74 8.66 0.41 -9.83
N GLU A 75 9.35 -0.19 -10.79
CA GLU A 75 9.56 0.42 -12.09
C GLU A 75 8.24 0.52 -12.88
N ASN A 76 7.35 -0.46 -12.71
CA ASN A 76 6.04 -0.42 -13.33
C ASN A 76 5.18 0.74 -12.80
N TYR A 77 5.18 0.98 -11.48
CA TYR A 77 4.55 2.16 -10.86
C TYR A 77 5.15 3.45 -11.41
N ARG A 78 6.49 3.58 -11.41
CA ARG A 78 7.18 4.78 -11.89
C ARG A 78 6.82 5.11 -13.33
N ARG A 79 6.83 4.13 -14.23
CA ARG A 79 6.44 4.31 -15.65
C ARG A 79 5.02 4.87 -15.79
N CYS A 80 4.08 4.35 -15.01
CA CYS A 80 2.70 4.83 -15.02
C CYS A 80 2.59 6.28 -14.54
N VAL A 81 3.26 6.62 -13.44
CA VAL A 81 3.27 7.98 -12.87
C VAL A 81 3.91 8.99 -13.82
N GLU A 82 5.01 8.63 -14.48
CA GLU A 82 5.70 9.49 -15.45
C GLU A 82 4.83 9.75 -16.70
N ALA A 83 4.09 8.75 -17.17
CA ALA A 83 3.20 8.87 -18.32
C ALA A 83 1.87 9.58 -18.03
N ALA A 84 1.49 9.69 -16.76
CA ALA A 84 0.25 10.34 -16.34
C ALA A 84 0.24 11.82 -16.70
N GLY A 85 -0.83 12.32 -17.34
CA GLY A 85 -1.00 13.72 -17.75
C GLY A 85 -1.90 14.55 -16.83
N GLY A 86 -2.67 13.91 -15.95
CA GLY A 86 -3.62 14.56 -15.06
C GLY A 86 -2.95 15.39 -13.96
N ARG A 87 -3.69 16.35 -13.42
CA ARG A 87 -3.28 17.11 -12.24
C ARG A 87 -3.25 16.24 -10.97
N TYR A 88 -4.15 15.28 -10.91
CA TYR A 88 -4.26 14.30 -9.85
C TYR A 88 -3.95 12.90 -10.38
N ILE A 89 -3.39 12.07 -9.51
CA ILE A 89 -3.19 10.64 -9.75
C ILE A 89 -4.00 9.84 -8.72
N ALA A 90 -4.80 8.89 -9.22
CA ALA A 90 -5.38 7.81 -8.43
C ALA A 90 -4.67 6.50 -8.74
N PHE A 91 -4.68 5.56 -7.79
CA PHE A 91 -4.11 4.23 -7.96
C PHE A 91 -5.17 3.15 -7.81
N CYS A 92 -5.04 2.11 -8.62
CA CYS A 92 -5.82 0.88 -8.47
C CYS A 92 -5.00 -0.26 -9.08
N ASP A 93 -4.51 -1.17 -8.25
CA ASP A 93 -3.81 -2.33 -8.77
C ASP A 93 -4.78 -3.27 -9.51
N GLY A 94 -4.28 -4.01 -10.50
CA GLY A 94 -5.13 -4.81 -11.38
C GLY A 94 -5.87 -5.98 -10.71
N ASP A 95 -5.58 -6.26 -9.44
CA ASP A 95 -6.25 -7.23 -8.58
C ASP A 95 -7.23 -6.62 -7.56
N ASP A 96 -7.29 -5.28 -7.49
CA ASP A 96 -8.26 -4.50 -6.71
C ASP A 96 -9.36 -3.91 -7.59
N TYR A 97 -10.41 -3.34 -7.01
CA TYR A 97 -11.45 -2.66 -7.78
C TYR A 97 -12.20 -1.61 -6.96
N TRP A 98 -12.78 -0.61 -7.65
CA TRP A 98 -13.61 0.39 -7.02
C TRP A 98 -15.07 -0.06 -6.93
N CYS A 99 -15.76 0.31 -5.85
CA CYS A 99 -17.14 -0.08 -5.59
C CYS A 99 -18.09 1.14 -5.50
N ASP A 100 -17.57 2.36 -5.68
CA ASP A 100 -18.37 3.58 -5.73
C ASP A 100 -18.08 4.35 -7.02
N GLU A 101 -19.12 4.57 -7.84
CA GLU A 101 -19.03 5.26 -9.13
C GLU A 101 -18.79 6.78 -8.98
N ASN A 102 -18.98 7.38 -7.80
CA ASN A 102 -18.79 8.80 -7.55
C ASN A 102 -17.47 9.13 -6.83
N ARG A 103 -16.66 8.12 -6.55
CA ARG A 103 -15.43 8.25 -5.79
C ARG A 103 -14.51 9.37 -6.28
N LEU A 104 -14.19 9.40 -7.59
CA LEU A 104 -13.28 10.42 -8.12
C LEU A 104 -13.89 11.81 -8.04
N ALA A 105 -15.18 11.96 -8.32
CA ALA A 105 -15.87 13.25 -8.24
C ALA A 105 -15.82 13.80 -6.81
N GLU A 106 -16.06 12.96 -5.81
CA GLU A 106 -16.04 13.36 -4.40
C GLU A 106 -14.63 13.74 -3.93
N GLN A 107 -13.62 12.91 -4.23
CA GLN A 107 -12.23 13.19 -3.84
C GLN A 107 -11.70 14.45 -4.53
N VAL A 108 -11.97 14.64 -5.82
CA VAL A 108 -11.58 15.87 -6.55
C VAL A 108 -12.27 17.10 -5.96
N ALA A 109 -13.59 17.04 -5.70
CA ALA A 109 -14.31 18.16 -5.11
C ALA A 109 -13.73 18.57 -3.74
N LEU A 110 -13.36 17.60 -2.90
CA LEU A 110 -12.71 17.85 -1.62
C LEU A 110 -11.35 18.54 -1.80
N MET A 111 -10.51 18.03 -2.71
CA MET A 111 -9.16 18.56 -2.94
C MET A 111 -9.17 19.93 -3.62
N GLU A 112 -10.14 20.21 -4.51
CA GLU A 112 -10.31 21.53 -5.12
C GLU A 112 -10.80 22.58 -4.12
N GLN A 113 -11.65 22.19 -3.15
CA GLN A 113 -12.09 23.08 -2.05
C GLN A 113 -10.98 23.33 -1.04
N ASN A 114 -10.00 22.44 -0.92
CA ASN A 114 -8.91 22.51 0.05
C ASN A 114 -7.55 22.35 -0.65
N PRO A 115 -7.03 23.41 -1.28
CA PRO A 115 -5.80 23.33 -2.08
C PRO A 115 -4.53 22.91 -1.29
N ALA A 116 -4.55 22.96 0.04
CA ALA A 116 -3.45 22.45 0.89
C ALA A 116 -3.41 20.91 0.94
N VAL A 117 -4.53 20.23 0.62
CA VAL A 117 -4.60 18.78 0.59
C VAL A 117 -3.84 18.24 -0.61
N GLY A 118 -2.83 17.41 -0.35
CA GLY A 118 -2.04 16.73 -1.38
C GLY A 118 -2.38 15.24 -1.54
N LEU A 119 -3.01 14.64 -0.53
CA LEU A 119 -3.49 13.26 -0.52
C LEU A 119 -4.89 13.20 0.06
N CYS A 120 -5.83 12.60 -0.68
CA CYS A 120 -7.12 12.18 -0.19
C CYS A 120 -7.25 10.67 -0.31
N TYR A 121 -7.72 9.99 0.74
CA TYR A 121 -7.98 8.57 0.71
C TYR A 121 -9.31 8.23 1.41
N THR A 122 -9.81 7.02 1.19
CA THR A 122 -11.11 6.59 1.70
C THR A 122 -10.99 5.31 2.50
N LEU A 123 -12.10 4.84 3.06
CA LEU A 123 -12.22 3.49 3.63
C LEU A 123 -12.16 2.46 2.48
N ALA A 124 -11.48 1.34 2.69
CA ALA A 124 -11.52 0.17 1.82
C ALA A 124 -12.26 -0.99 2.48
N GLU A 125 -13.03 -1.73 1.70
CA GLU A 125 -13.38 -3.09 2.06
C GLU A 125 -12.20 -4.01 1.79
N ARG A 126 -11.99 -5.01 2.64
CA ARG A 126 -11.07 -6.12 2.38
C ARG A 126 -11.87 -7.38 2.14
N ARG A 127 -11.68 -8.02 0.99
CA ARG A 127 -12.39 -9.23 0.62
C ARG A 127 -11.42 -10.37 0.33
N ASP A 128 -11.82 -11.58 0.72
CA ASP A 128 -11.09 -12.80 0.35
C ASP A 128 -11.37 -13.22 -1.11
N THR A 129 -10.74 -14.30 -1.54
CA THR A 129 -10.90 -14.86 -2.91
C THR A 129 -12.32 -15.35 -3.22
N ASP A 130 -13.13 -15.62 -2.19
CA ASP A 130 -14.53 -16.02 -2.34
C ASP A 130 -15.47 -14.80 -2.37
N GLY A 131 -14.93 -13.58 -2.22
CA GLY A 131 -15.66 -12.32 -2.22
C GLY A 131 -16.29 -11.94 -0.88
N ASN A 132 -16.01 -12.69 0.21
CA ASN A 132 -16.51 -12.37 1.53
C ASN A 132 -15.76 -11.19 2.13
N ILE A 133 -16.45 -10.30 2.83
CA ILE A 133 -15.81 -9.20 3.57
C ILE A 133 -15.08 -9.78 4.78
N VAL A 134 -13.75 -9.66 4.78
CA VAL A 134 -12.88 -10.09 5.88
C VAL A 134 -12.44 -8.93 6.77
N GLY A 135 -12.80 -7.70 6.41
CA GLY A 135 -12.54 -6.52 7.20
C GLY A 135 -12.66 -5.22 6.41
N TYR A 136 -12.30 -4.14 7.08
CA TYR A 136 -12.20 -2.80 6.53
C TYR A 136 -10.83 -2.19 6.87
N PHE A 137 -10.33 -1.26 6.03
CA PHE A 137 -9.10 -0.55 6.29
C PHE A 137 -9.25 0.93 5.93
N PRO A 138 -8.86 1.86 6.85
CA PRO A 138 -8.30 1.60 8.17
C PRO A 138 -9.29 0.97 9.15
N LYS A 139 -8.75 0.34 10.20
CA LYS A 139 -9.54 -0.16 11.34
C LYS A 139 -9.86 0.99 12.28
N GLY A 140 -10.96 1.67 12.06
CA GLY A 140 -11.35 2.85 12.82
C GLY A 140 -11.27 4.12 11.96
N LYS A 141 -10.93 5.26 12.57
CA LYS A 141 -10.83 6.53 11.84
C LYS A 141 -9.53 6.62 11.06
N GLY A 142 -9.58 7.23 9.89
CA GLY A 142 -8.39 7.58 9.12
C GLY A 142 -7.57 8.67 9.81
N HIS A 143 -6.29 8.73 9.46
CA HIS A 143 -5.35 9.73 9.98
C HIS A 143 -5.01 10.76 8.91
N THR A 144 -4.91 12.02 9.31
CA THR A 144 -4.74 13.16 8.39
C THR A 144 -3.44 13.93 8.62
N SER A 145 -2.47 13.35 9.33
CA SER A 145 -1.15 13.94 9.53
C SER A 145 -0.05 12.88 9.46
N LEU A 146 1.14 13.28 9.04
CA LEU A 146 2.31 12.40 9.02
C LEU A 146 2.55 11.71 10.36
N ASP A 147 2.51 12.47 11.46
CA ASP A 147 2.74 11.94 12.82
C ASP A 147 1.76 10.82 13.18
N ALA A 148 0.46 11.01 12.88
CA ALA A 148 -0.57 10.01 13.15
C ALA A 148 -0.45 8.79 12.20
N MET A 149 -0.11 9.00 10.91
CA MET A 149 0.11 7.93 9.94
C MET A 149 1.35 7.10 10.26
N LEU A 150 2.40 7.71 10.80
CA LEU A 150 3.58 6.99 11.30
C LEU A 150 3.22 6.13 12.52
N HIS A 151 2.37 6.67 13.41
CA HIS A 151 1.91 5.95 14.59
C HIS A 151 1.07 4.72 14.24
N ASP A 152 0.07 4.90 13.36
CA ASP A 152 -0.84 3.83 12.93
C ASP A 152 -1.13 3.98 11.43
N TRP A 153 -0.62 3.05 10.63
CA TRP A 153 -0.79 3.08 9.17
C TRP A 153 -2.25 2.86 8.77
N CYS A 154 -2.75 3.69 7.86
CA CYS A 154 -4.18 3.76 7.56
C CYS A 154 -4.54 3.91 6.08
N VAL A 155 -3.57 3.94 5.15
CA VAL A 155 -3.84 4.16 3.73
C VAL A 155 -3.79 2.83 2.96
N GLU A 156 -4.88 2.51 2.27
CA GLU A 156 -4.90 1.44 1.26
C GLU A 156 -4.71 2.08 -0.12
N ASN A 157 -3.76 1.59 -0.90
CA ASN A 157 -3.34 2.21 -2.16
C ASN A 157 -4.51 2.45 -3.12
N CYS A 158 -5.38 1.46 -3.30
CA CYS A 158 -6.53 1.54 -4.20
C CYS A 158 -7.59 2.59 -3.80
N THR A 159 -7.45 3.25 -2.63
CA THR A 159 -8.36 4.31 -2.16
C THR A 159 -7.85 5.73 -2.38
N THR A 160 -6.64 5.89 -2.91
CA THR A 160 -5.93 7.17 -2.93
C THR A 160 -6.25 8.03 -4.15
N LEU A 161 -6.24 9.35 -3.94
CA LEU A 161 -6.12 10.39 -4.95
C LEU A 161 -5.10 11.42 -4.45
N ALA A 162 -4.06 11.69 -5.22
CA ALA A 162 -2.98 12.58 -4.81
C ALA A 162 -2.64 13.63 -5.89
N LYS A 163 -2.04 14.74 -5.50
CA LYS A 163 -1.45 15.69 -6.43
C LYS A 163 -0.29 15.04 -7.18
N ARG A 164 -0.36 15.01 -8.51
CA ARG A 164 0.68 14.43 -9.37
C ARG A 164 2.05 15.03 -9.09
N GLU A 165 2.14 16.33 -8.88
CA GLU A 165 3.40 17.02 -8.60
C GLU A 165 4.12 16.46 -7.36
N LEU A 166 3.38 16.09 -6.29
CA LEU A 166 3.95 15.50 -5.09
C LEU A 166 4.39 14.05 -5.31
N VAL A 167 3.62 13.28 -6.08
CA VAL A 167 4.00 11.91 -6.44
C VAL A 167 5.26 11.89 -7.30
N LEU A 168 5.40 12.81 -8.26
CA LEU A 168 6.64 12.95 -9.04
C LEU A 168 7.81 13.44 -8.19
N ALA A 169 7.55 14.36 -7.24
CA ALA A 169 8.58 14.85 -6.32
C ALA A 169 9.12 13.74 -5.42
N TYR A 170 8.30 12.76 -5.03
CA TYR A 170 8.74 11.57 -4.30
C TYR A 170 9.88 10.84 -5.04
N TYR A 171 9.70 10.53 -6.32
CA TYR A 171 10.71 9.82 -7.10
C TYR A 171 12.01 10.61 -7.27
N THR A 172 11.94 11.93 -7.38
CA THR A 172 13.12 12.78 -7.57
C THR A 172 13.84 13.10 -6.27
N THR A 173 13.13 13.14 -5.14
CA THR A 173 13.66 13.52 -3.83
C THR A 173 14.16 12.29 -3.08
N GLU A 174 13.29 11.30 -2.89
CA GLU A 174 13.59 10.11 -2.09
C GLU A 174 14.40 9.08 -2.86
N LYS A 175 14.27 9.06 -4.20
CA LYS A 175 14.98 8.12 -5.08
C LYS A 175 14.85 6.68 -4.56
N PRO A 176 13.64 6.11 -4.55
CA PRO A 176 13.36 4.81 -3.94
C PRO A 176 14.23 3.68 -4.50
N GLU A 177 14.83 3.86 -5.68
CA GLU A 177 15.82 2.95 -6.25
C GLU A 177 17.10 2.82 -5.41
N ASN A 178 17.42 3.82 -4.57
CA ASN A 178 18.54 3.80 -3.64
C ASN A 178 18.22 3.08 -2.32
N HIS A 179 16.97 2.64 -2.13
CA HIS A 179 16.47 1.94 -0.96
C HIS A 179 16.00 0.52 -1.31
N PRO A 180 16.92 -0.42 -1.60
CA PRO A 180 16.56 -1.78 -2.02
C PRO A 180 15.86 -2.59 -0.92
N ASP A 181 15.94 -2.13 0.33
CA ASP A 181 15.25 -2.69 1.49
C ASP A 181 13.80 -2.19 1.65
N TRP A 182 13.37 -1.20 0.86
CA TRP A 182 11.97 -0.78 0.82
C TRP A 182 11.18 -1.72 -0.10
N LEU A 183 10.41 -2.62 0.49
CA LEU A 183 9.69 -3.70 -0.23
C LEU A 183 8.25 -3.33 -0.61
N THR A 184 7.88 -2.06 -0.52
CA THR A 184 6.59 -1.50 -0.92
C THR A 184 6.78 -0.10 -1.49
N GLU A 185 5.97 0.29 -2.44
CA GLU A 185 6.05 1.62 -3.06
C GLU A 185 5.05 2.60 -2.43
N ASP A 186 3.89 2.12 -2.05
CA ASP A 186 2.78 2.90 -1.53
C ASP A 186 3.11 3.56 -0.18
N LEU A 187 3.64 2.81 0.77
CA LEU A 187 3.95 3.31 2.11
C LEU A 187 4.90 4.50 2.10
N PRO A 188 6.11 4.44 1.48
CA PRO A 188 7.02 5.58 1.47
C PRO A 188 6.48 6.75 0.65
N MET A 189 5.79 6.48 -0.46
CA MET A 189 5.20 7.52 -1.31
C MET A 189 4.13 8.32 -0.55
N TRP A 190 3.22 7.65 0.17
CA TRP A 190 2.18 8.36 0.93
C TRP A 190 2.73 9.05 2.17
N LEU A 191 3.75 8.52 2.82
CA LEU A 191 4.44 9.23 3.91
C LEU A 191 5.16 10.48 3.40
N PHE A 192 5.76 10.42 2.20
CA PHE A 192 6.36 11.59 1.56
C PHE A 192 5.31 12.66 1.27
N VAL A 193 4.19 12.30 0.65
CA VAL A 193 3.10 13.25 0.36
C VAL A 193 2.55 13.86 1.66
N ALA A 194 2.35 13.05 2.70
CA ALA A 194 1.90 13.53 4.01
C ALA A 194 2.91 14.43 4.74
N ALA A 195 4.21 14.32 4.42
CA ALA A 195 5.24 15.22 4.94
C ALA A 195 5.24 16.59 4.27
N HIS A 196 4.69 16.70 3.04
CA HIS A 196 4.74 17.90 2.23
C HIS A 196 3.38 18.57 1.97
N SER A 197 2.29 18.00 2.49
CA SER A 197 0.93 18.51 2.29
C SER A 197 -0.01 18.09 3.40
N GLU A 198 -1.21 18.64 3.39
CA GLU A 198 -2.29 18.13 4.21
C GLU A 198 -2.85 16.83 3.62
N VAL A 199 -3.41 15.99 4.49
CA VAL A 199 -4.06 14.72 4.12
C VAL A 199 -5.53 14.79 4.50
N ALA A 200 -6.41 14.33 3.62
CA ALA A 200 -7.84 14.21 3.87
C ALA A 200 -8.28 12.73 3.89
N TYR A 201 -9.29 12.44 4.67
CA TYR A 201 -9.92 11.13 4.76
C TYR A 201 -11.43 11.24 4.61
N ILE A 202 -12.00 10.39 3.79
CA ILE A 202 -13.45 10.25 3.58
C ILE A 202 -13.90 8.92 4.19
N ASP A 203 -14.78 8.98 5.18
CA ASP A 203 -15.17 7.84 6.03
C ASP A 203 -16.31 7.01 5.42
N HIS A 204 -16.17 6.59 4.16
CA HIS A 204 -17.00 5.54 3.57
C HIS A 204 -16.20 4.71 2.56
N SER A 205 -16.67 3.49 2.30
CA SER A 205 -15.95 2.56 1.43
C SER A 205 -16.19 2.88 -0.04
N THR A 206 -15.09 3.10 -0.77
CA THR A 206 -15.13 3.37 -2.22
C THR A 206 -14.34 2.36 -3.05
N ALA A 207 -13.55 1.52 -2.39
CA ALA A 207 -12.70 0.54 -3.04
C ALA A 207 -12.68 -0.78 -2.27
N VAL A 208 -12.38 -1.84 -2.99
CA VAL A 208 -12.18 -3.18 -2.45
C VAL A 208 -10.74 -3.59 -2.68
N HIS A 209 -10.04 -3.89 -1.58
CA HIS A 209 -8.74 -4.54 -1.60
C HIS A 209 -8.93 -6.07 -1.53
N CYS A 210 -8.44 -6.78 -2.52
CA CYS A 210 -8.53 -8.24 -2.58
C CYS A 210 -7.38 -8.89 -1.80
N VAL A 211 -7.73 -9.69 -0.78
CA VAL A 211 -6.75 -10.34 0.09
C VAL A 211 -6.46 -11.74 -0.39
N PHE A 212 -5.23 -11.95 -0.86
CA PHE A 212 -4.77 -13.26 -1.32
C PHE A 212 -3.91 -13.97 -0.25
N PRO A 213 -4.07 -15.30 -0.08
CA PRO A 213 -3.29 -16.06 0.91
C PRO A 213 -1.77 -15.99 0.73
N ASP A 214 -1.32 -15.83 -0.53
CA ASP A 214 0.11 -15.83 -0.90
C ASP A 214 0.66 -14.43 -1.23
N SER A 215 -0.09 -13.35 -0.91
CA SER A 215 0.42 -11.98 -1.08
C SER A 215 1.69 -11.73 -0.25
N VAL A 216 2.50 -10.77 -0.64
CA VAL A 216 3.77 -10.43 0.05
C VAL A 216 3.55 -10.17 1.54
N SER A 217 2.46 -9.46 1.88
CA SER A 217 2.08 -9.13 3.25
C SER A 217 1.53 -10.33 4.05
N HIS A 218 1.05 -11.39 3.39
CA HIS A 218 0.45 -12.59 4.00
C HIS A 218 1.25 -13.87 3.76
N SER A 219 2.48 -13.77 3.23
CA SER A 219 3.33 -14.91 2.92
C SER A 219 3.47 -15.88 4.10
N THR A 220 3.35 -17.17 3.84
CA THR A 220 3.62 -18.25 4.80
C THR A 220 5.12 -18.46 5.06
N SER A 221 5.99 -17.91 4.19
CA SER A 221 7.45 -17.91 4.40
C SER A 221 7.85 -16.96 5.51
N LEU A 222 8.46 -17.50 6.58
CA LEU A 222 8.98 -16.70 7.70
C LEU A 222 9.92 -15.58 7.22
N ALA A 223 10.85 -15.90 6.33
CA ALA A 223 11.84 -14.95 5.84
C ALA A 223 11.18 -13.80 5.06
N LYS A 224 10.27 -14.10 4.13
CA LYS A 224 9.55 -13.07 3.35
C LYS A 224 8.70 -12.17 4.25
N ARG A 225 7.98 -12.76 5.20
CA ARG A 225 7.12 -12.01 6.11
C ARG A 225 7.89 -11.12 7.06
N LEU A 226 9.04 -11.57 7.57
CA LEU A 226 9.93 -10.74 8.39
C LEU A 226 10.55 -9.61 7.57
N ALA A 227 11.05 -9.91 6.36
CA ALA A 227 11.61 -8.91 5.48
C ALA A 227 10.59 -7.78 5.19
N PHE A 228 9.33 -8.13 4.91
CA PHE A 228 8.26 -7.15 4.71
C PHE A 228 7.97 -6.32 5.97
N CYS A 229 7.88 -6.96 7.15
CA CYS A 229 7.65 -6.26 8.42
C CYS A 229 8.82 -5.32 8.78
N ASP A 230 10.06 -5.79 8.59
CA ASP A 230 11.27 -4.99 8.85
C ASP A 230 11.37 -3.82 7.85
N SER A 231 11.07 -4.06 6.57
CA SER A 231 11.00 -3.02 5.54
C SER A 231 10.01 -1.92 5.92
N SER A 232 8.76 -2.28 6.20
CA SER A 232 7.72 -1.31 6.58
C SER A 232 8.11 -0.50 7.84
N SER A 233 8.76 -1.15 8.80
CA SER A 233 9.23 -0.48 10.01
C SER A 233 10.42 0.44 9.74
N ASN A 234 11.36 0.05 8.88
CA ASN A 234 12.51 0.86 8.49
C ASN A 234 12.09 2.09 7.70
N ILE A 235 11.12 1.95 6.77
CA ILE A 235 10.51 3.07 6.05
C ILE A 235 9.94 4.09 7.04
N LYS A 236 9.09 3.64 7.96
CA LYS A 236 8.49 4.53 8.98
C LYS A 236 9.54 5.22 9.85
N LEU A 237 10.56 4.49 10.30
CA LEU A 237 11.66 5.05 11.10
C LEU A 237 12.45 6.10 10.31
N TRP A 238 12.70 5.84 9.02
CA TRP A 238 13.38 6.77 8.12
C TRP A 238 12.58 8.07 7.98
N PHE A 239 11.27 8.00 7.69
CA PHE A 239 10.39 9.18 7.58
C PHE A 239 10.22 9.92 8.91
N ASP A 240 10.15 9.21 10.04
CA ASP A 240 10.11 9.84 11.37
C ASP A 240 11.39 10.65 11.65
N GLU A 241 12.55 10.13 11.27
CA GLU A 241 13.83 10.82 11.46
C GLU A 241 13.96 12.05 10.55
N HIS A 242 13.62 11.92 9.26
CA HIS A 242 13.87 12.97 8.27
C HIS A 242 12.79 14.07 8.25
N TYR A 243 11.54 13.72 8.52
CA TYR A 243 10.38 14.62 8.36
C TYR A 243 9.58 14.89 9.63
N ASN A 244 9.77 14.12 10.71
CA ASN A 244 8.98 14.24 11.94
C ASN A 244 9.82 14.55 13.19
N GLY A 245 11.13 14.73 13.05
CA GLY A 245 12.04 15.01 14.16
C GLY A 245 12.14 13.88 15.18
N SER A 246 12.00 12.62 14.74
CA SER A 246 12.10 11.40 15.56
C SER A 246 11.08 11.30 16.70
N LYS A 247 9.93 11.97 16.57
CA LYS A 247 8.88 11.99 17.61
C LYS A 247 8.29 10.60 17.88
N GLN A 248 8.16 9.77 16.82
CA GLN A 248 7.58 8.43 16.92
C GLN A 248 8.62 7.31 17.10
N ARG A 249 9.92 7.62 17.10
CA ARG A 249 11.02 6.63 17.13
C ARG A 249 10.84 5.52 18.17
N ARG A 250 10.50 5.89 19.42
CA ARG A 250 10.31 4.90 20.50
C ARG A 250 9.10 3.99 20.23
N HIS A 251 8.01 4.57 19.74
CA HIS A 251 6.80 3.83 19.36
C HIS A 251 7.10 2.86 18.21
N LEU A 252 7.71 3.33 17.14
CA LEU A 252 8.04 2.55 15.96
C LEU A 252 8.99 1.39 16.25
N LEU A 253 10.04 1.60 17.06
CA LEU A 253 10.93 0.52 17.51
C LEU A 253 10.18 -0.53 18.34
N ARG A 254 9.20 -0.11 19.17
CA ARG A 254 8.37 -1.04 19.92
C ARG A 254 7.45 -1.84 19.02
N GLU A 255 6.80 -1.20 18.04
CA GLU A 255 5.91 -1.87 17.08
C GLU A 255 6.71 -2.83 16.18
N ARG A 256 7.91 -2.45 15.71
CA ARG A 256 8.82 -3.35 14.97
C ARG A 256 9.09 -4.63 15.77
N MET A 257 9.47 -4.49 17.04
CA MET A 257 9.68 -5.65 17.91
C MET A 257 8.41 -6.50 18.04
N ASN A 258 7.26 -5.88 18.34
CA ASN A 258 6.00 -6.60 18.55
C ASN A 258 5.59 -7.37 17.29
N THR A 259 5.71 -6.74 16.10
CA THR A 259 5.35 -7.34 14.82
C THR A 259 6.29 -8.50 14.47
N ALA A 260 7.60 -8.30 14.58
CA ALA A 260 8.59 -9.36 14.35
C ALA A 260 8.35 -10.55 15.28
N LEU A 261 8.18 -10.30 16.58
CA LEU A 261 7.95 -11.36 17.56
C LEU A 261 6.59 -12.06 17.37
N TRP A 262 5.57 -11.34 16.91
CA TRP A 262 4.31 -11.95 16.51
C TRP A 262 4.52 -12.94 15.35
N VAL A 263 5.27 -12.56 14.31
CA VAL A 263 5.62 -13.46 13.19
C VAL A 263 6.37 -14.69 13.69
N TYR A 264 7.40 -14.51 14.50
CA TYR A 264 8.15 -15.64 15.09
C TYR A 264 7.29 -16.52 15.98
N SER A 265 6.30 -15.96 16.67
CA SER A 265 5.39 -16.75 17.51
C SER A 265 4.51 -17.70 16.71
N HIS A 266 4.24 -17.39 15.44
CA HIS A 266 3.36 -18.17 14.57
C HIS A 266 4.15 -19.13 13.66
N ILE A 267 5.25 -18.67 13.08
CA ILE A 267 5.97 -19.38 12.03
C ILE A 267 7.37 -19.89 12.52
N GLY A 268 8.08 -19.09 13.35
CA GLY A 268 9.46 -19.38 13.77
C GLY A 268 9.62 -20.42 14.90
N SER A 269 10.84 -20.66 15.32
CA SER A 269 11.19 -21.48 16.51
C SER A 269 11.24 -20.65 17.80
N VAL A 270 11.28 -21.32 18.97
CA VAL A 270 11.48 -20.63 20.25
C VAL A 270 12.85 -19.95 20.31
N GLY A 271 13.87 -20.59 19.77
CA GLY A 271 15.24 -20.05 19.75
C GLY A 271 15.31 -18.75 18.91
N THR A 272 14.74 -18.75 17.70
CA THR A 272 14.70 -17.58 16.84
C THR A 272 13.88 -16.43 17.45
N PHE A 273 12.81 -16.76 18.19
CA PHE A 273 12.04 -15.76 18.95
C PHE A 273 12.88 -15.07 20.02
N ILE A 274 13.63 -15.83 20.83
CA ILE A 274 14.49 -15.29 21.89
C ILE A 274 15.61 -14.44 21.29
N GLN A 275 16.25 -14.91 20.22
CA GLN A 275 17.31 -14.17 19.54
C GLN A 275 16.80 -12.82 19.06
N ARG A 276 15.69 -12.78 18.32
CA ARG A 276 15.12 -11.54 17.81
C ARG A 276 14.72 -10.59 18.95
N TRP A 277 14.07 -11.10 19.99
CA TRP A 277 13.72 -10.28 21.16
C TRP A 277 14.95 -9.62 21.78
N TRP A 278 16.07 -10.33 21.88
CA TRP A 278 17.30 -9.78 22.44
C TRP A 278 17.96 -8.74 21.54
N GLU A 279 17.89 -8.90 20.22
CA GLU A 279 18.32 -7.88 19.24
C GLU A 279 17.53 -6.58 19.40
N GLU A 280 16.22 -6.65 19.53
CA GLU A 280 15.37 -5.48 19.71
C GLU A 280 15.57 -4.82 21.09
N VAL A 281 15.82 -5.59 22.14
CA VAL A 281 16.16 -5.05 23.47
C VAL A 281 17.51 -4.32 23.43
N LYS A 282 18.49 -4.80 22.67
CA LYS A 282 19.75 -4.07 22.47
C LYS A 282 19.54 -2.76 21.72
N ALA A 283 18.68 -2.73 20.72
CA ALA A 283 18.36 -1.52 19.97
C ALA A 283 17.60 -0.46 20.81
N LEU A 284 16.76 -0.91 21.75
CA LEU A 284 16.02 -0.06 22.69
C LEU A 284 15.90 -0.77 24.05
N PRO A 285 16.80 -0.53 25.01
CA PRO A 285 16.84 -1.25 26.29
C PRO A 285 15.53 -1.22 27.10
N SER A 286 14.75 -0.13 26.97
CA SER A 286 13.43 -0.04 27.63
C SER A 286 12.43 -1.11 27.17
N GLN A 287 12.69 -1.81 26.07
CA GLN A 287 11.85 -2.90 25.58
C GLN A 287 11.82 -4.13 26.50
N ILE A 288 12.79 -4.28 27.42
CA ILE A 288 12.78 -5.35 28.41
C ILE A 288 11.52 -5.30 29.29
N PHE A 289 10.93 -4.11 29.48
CA PHE A 289 9.70 -3.91 30.25
C PHE A 289 8.41 -4.02 29.39
N ASN A 290 8.54 -4.33 28.11
CA ASN A 290 7.38 -4.52 27.25
C ASN A 290 6.75 -5.89 27.50
N ILE A 291 5.52 -5.91 28.00
CA ILE A 291 4.83 -7.17 28.38
C ILE A 291 4.31 -8.00 27.19
N LYS A 292 4.10 -7.39 26.01
CA LYS A 292 3.58 -8.10 24.82
C LYS A 292 4.45 -9.31 24.42
N PRO A 293 5.81 -9.22 24.35
CA PRO A 293 6.67 -10.36 24.05
C PRO A 293 6.51 -11.54 24.99
N TYR A 294 6.36 -11.29 26.29
CA TYR A 294 6.18 -12.35 27.28
C TYR A 294 4.88 -13.13 27.06
N GLY A 295 3.79 -12.43 26.72
CA GLY A 295 2.52 -13.06 26.34
C GLY A 295 2.62 -13.91 25.07
N LEU A 296 3.35 -13.44 24.06
CA LEU A 296 3.60 -14.18 22.82
C LEU A 296 4.48 -15.41 23.07
N PHE A 297 5.51 -15.28 23.89
CA PHE A 297 6.39 -16.37 24.29
C PHE A 297 5.63 -17.48 25.03
N ALA A 298 4.80 -17.11 26.01
CA ALA A 298 3.96 -18.05 26.73
C ALA A 298 3.03 -18.80 25.77
N LYS A 299 2.32 -18.10 24.87
CA LYS A 299 1.45 -18.74 23.87
C LYS A 299 2.21 -19.73 22.98
N LYS A 300 3.45 -19.44 22.62
CA LYS A 300 4.27 -20.31 21.78
C LYS A 300 4.67 -21.58 22.51
N ILE A 301 5.03 -21.49 23.78
CA ILE A 301 5.35 -22.67 24.63
C ILE A 301 4.10 -23.55 24.79
N PHE A 302 2.95 -22.97 25.16
CA PHE A 302 1.71 -23.71 25.34
C PHE A 302 1.15 -24.36 24.07
N ARG A 303 1.40 -23.79 22.87
CA ARG A 303 1.05 -24.45 21.60
C ARG A 303 1.89 -25.69 21.34
N LYS A 304 3.18 -25.69 21.72
CA LYS A 304 4.07 -26.87 21.58
C LYS A 304 3.65 -28.05 22.48
N THR A 305 3.14 -27.77 23.66
CA THR A 305 2.68 -28.81 24.59
C THR A 305 1.33 -29.46 24.20
N ARG A 306 0.51 -28.78 23.37
CA ARG A 306 -0.76 -29.33 22.84
C ARG A 306 -0.62 -30.20 21.58
N ILE A 307 0.51 -30.16 20.88
CA ILE A 307 0.78 -30.95 19.68
C ILE A 307 1.59 -32.22 20.01
N GLY A 308 2.00 -32.37 21.26
CA GLY A 308 2.81 -33.50 21.75
C GLY A 308 2.06 -34.49 22.65
N ASN A 309 0.72 -34.49 22.65
CA ASN A 309 -0.14 -35.50 23.27
C ASN A 309 -1.08 -36.13 22.25
#